data_90bfaff58a8596c98d356f3f647450d8
#
_entry.id   90bfaff58a8596c98d356f3f647450d8
#
_cell.length_a   1.000
_cell.length_b   1.000
_cell.length_c   1.000
_cell.angle_alpha   90.00
_cell.angle_beta   90.00
_cell.angle_gamma   90.00
#
_symmetry.space_group_name_H-M   'P 1'
#
loop_
_entity.id
_entity.type
_entity.pdbx_description
1 polymer ?
#
loop_
_entity_poly.entity_id
_entity_poly.type
_entity_poly.pdbx_seq_one_letter_code
_entity_poly.pdbx_strand_id
1 'polypeptide(L)'
;LKIYLVGGAVRDSLLGLPVTEKDWVVVGATPENLLAQGYQQVGKDFPVFLHPVSRDEYALARTERKSGKGYTGFVCHAAPDVTLEQDLLRRDLTINAIARTERDDLIDPYHGRRDLENRVLRHVSDAFSEDPLRVLRVARFAARFAHLGFQIAEETMALMQTMAHEGELAYLTPERVWKETEKALGTSSPDVYFQVLRDCGALAVLFPEIDNLYGVPAPAKWHPEIDTGIHTMMTVAMAARLSPEIDVRFATLCHDLGKGLTPPELWPRHHGHGPAGVKLVEALCQRLRVPNPIRDLAKLVAEYHDLVHTVQVLQPKTLLKLFDAIDVWRKPQRLEQLALTSEADARGRAGFEENPYPQGDYLREAFRVASQVSSADVVADGFKGIDVRNELVRRRIHALADWKAQQPDSSGAS
;
A
#
# COMPACT_ATOMS: atom_id res chain seq x y z
N LEU A 1 -11.81 32.11 23.42
CA LEU A 1 -11.93 31.07 22.41
C LEU A 1 -11.23 31.52 21.13
N LYS A 2 -10.22 30.76 20.71
CA LYS A 2 -9.50 31.02 19.47
C LYS A 2 -9.50 29.76 18.64
N ILE A 3 -9.64 29.89 17.32
CA ILE A 3 -9.75 28.82 16.37
C ILE A 3 -8.59 28.92 15.37
N TYR A 4 -7.92 27.78 15.13
CA TYR A 4 -6.77 27.71 14.21
C TYR A 4 -6.94 26.56 13.24
N LEU A 5 -6.63 26.79 11.96
CA LEU A 5 -6.43 25.72 11.00
C LEU A 5 -5.05 25.12 11.27
N VAL A 6 -4.94 23.79 11.29
CA VAL A 6 -3.69 23.09 11.66
C VAL A 6 -3.39 21.90 10.75
N GLY A 7 -2.18 21.40 10.86
CA GLY A 7 -1.77 20.12 10.31
C GLY A 7 -1.67 20.08 8.79
N GLY A 8 -2.19 19.00 8.21
CA GLY A 8 -2.06 18.72 6.79
C GLY A 8 -2.61 19.79 5.87
N ALA A 9 -3.68 20.47 6.24
CA ALA A 9 -4.25 21.54 5.42
C ALA A 9 -3.29 22.72 5.29
N VAL A 10 -2.64 23.12 6.38
CA VAL A 10 -1.65 24.20 6.36
C VAL A 10 -0.42 23.79 5.58
N ARG A 11 0.09 22.59 5.86
CA ARG A 11 1.25 22.01 5.14
C ARG A 11 1.01 21.97 3.63
N ASP A 12 -0.11 21.39 3.21
CA ASP A 12 -0.43 21.21 1.79
C ASP A 12 -0.63 22.55 1.08
N SER A 13 -1.28 23.50 1.76
CA SER A 13 -1.42 24.87 1.25
C SER A 13 -0.06 25.53 1.02
N LEU A 14 0.88 25.38 1.97
CA LEU A 14 2.22 25.96 1.84
C LEU A 14 3.05 25.26 0.76
N LEU A 15 2.75 24.00 0.43
CA LEU A 15 3.38 23.25 -0.66
C LEU A 15 2.72 23.49 -2.01
N GLY A 16 1.62 24.24 -2.06
CA GLY A 16 0.86 24.45 -3.30
C GLY A 16 0.07 23.22 -3.73
N LEU A 17 -0.19 22.29 -2.83
CA LEU A 17 -0.98 21.09 -3.07
C LEU A 17 -2.46 21.33 -2.79
N PRO A 18 -3.38 20.57 -3.44
CA PRO A 18 -4.80 20.66 -3.11
C PRO A 18 -5.08 20.31 -1.64
N VAL A 19 -5.91 21.12 -1.00
CA VAL A 19 -6.37 20.89 0.38
C VAL A 19 -7.71 20.18 0.32
N THR A 20 -7.76 18.92 0.77
CA THR A 20 -8.97 18.09 0.73
C THR A 20 -9.67 17.99 2.07
N GLU A 21 -8.91 17.98 3.15
CA GLU A 21 -9.42 17.91 4.51
C GLU A 21 -8.88 19.07 5.34
N LYS A 22 -9.72 19.59 6.23
CA LYS A 22 -9.35 20.67 7.13
C LYS A 22 -9.59 20.26 8.57
N ASP A 23 -8.54 20.36 9.38
CA ASP A 23 -8.59 20.12 10.82
C ASP A 23 -8.38 21.42 11.54
N TRP A 24 -9.20 21.67 12.56
CA TRP A 24 -9.20 22.89 13.34
C TRP A 24 -8.92 22.58 14.80
N VAL A 25 -8.16 23.45 15.45
CA VAL A 25 -7.91 23.40 16.89
C VAL A 25 -8.57 24.59 17.55
N VAL A 26 -9.28 24.33 18.64
CA VAL A 26 -9.96 25.35 19.44
C VAL A 26 -9.23 25.48 20.78
N VAL A 27 -8.76 26.69 21.07
CA VAL A 27 -8.05 27.03 22.30
C VAL A 27 -8.96 27.90 23.19
N GLY A 28 -9.01 27.60 24.47
CA GLY A 28 -9.77 28.41 25.44
C GLY A 28 -11.26 28.09 25.48
N ALA A 29 -11.65 26.85 25.16
CA ALA A 29 -13.04 26.43 25.19
C ALA A 29 -13.22 25.08 25.91
N THR A 30 -14.45 24.79 26.27
CA THR A 30 -14.86 23.52 26.85
C THR A 30 -15.72 22.76 25.84
N PRO A 31 -15.93 21.42 26.01
CA PRO A 31 -16.89 20.69 25.18
C PRO A 31 -18.27 21.31 25.18
N GLU A 32 -18.74 21.78 26.33
CA GLU A 32 -20.06 22.43 26.51
C GLU A 32 -20.17 23.69 25.66
N ASN A 33 -19.10 24.48 25.54
CA ASN A 33 -19.09 25.66 24.69
C ASN A 33 -19.35 25.32 23.23
N LEU A 34 -18.73 24.23 22.72
CA LEU A 34 -18.90 23.82 21.33
C LEU A 34 -20.29 23.21 21.09
N LEU A 35 -20.78 22.39 22.01
CA LEU A 35 -22.12 21.82 21.93
C LEU A 35 -23.20 22.93 21.93
N ALA A 36 -23.03 23.96 22.73
CA ALA A 36 -23.94 25.09 22.76
C ALA A 36 -23.98 25.87 21.45
N GLN A 37 -22.93 25.81 20.65
CA GLN A 37 -22.86 26.45 19.32
C GLN A 37 -23.30 25.53 18.17
N GLY A 38 -23.85 24.36 18.49
CA GLY A 38 -24.39 23.44 17.50
C GLY A 38 -23.38 22.42 16.92
N TYR A 39 -22.18 22.34 17.47
CA TYR A 39 -21.22 21.32 17.08
C TYR A 39 -21.68 19.93 17.54
N GLN A 40 -21.43 18.91 16.74
CA GLN A 40 -21.77 17.53 17.08
C GLN A 40 -20.50 16.78 17.53
N GLN A 41 -20.53 16.23 18.74
CA GLN A 41 -19.43 15.44 19.26
C GLN A 41 -19.39 14.05 18.59
N VAL A 42 -18.21 13.63 18.14
CA VAL A 42 -17.94 12.31 17.56
C VAL A 42 -16.67 11.76 18.20
N GLY A 43 -16.50 10.42 18.15
CA GLY A 43 -15.35 9.75 18.75
C GLY A 43 -15.53 9.48 20.24
N LYS A 44 -14.87 8.40 20.72
CA LYS A 44 -14.96 7.95 22.13
C LYS A 44 -13.76 8.40 22.95
N ASP A 45 -12.56 8.32 22.40
CA ASP A 45 -11.32 8.52 23.15
C ASP A 45 -10.84 9.97 23.12
N PHE A 46 -11.08 10.66 22.00
CA PHE A 46 -10.72 12.07 21.84
C PHE A 46 -11.96 12.84 21.40
N PRO A 47 -12.41 13.85 22.16
CA PRO A 47 -13.54 14.65 21.74
C PRO A 47 -13.20 15.41 20.45
N VAL A 48 -13.78 14.98 19.36
CA VAL A 48 -13.75 15.66 18.07
C VAL A 48 -15.16 16.18 17.82
N PHE A 49 -15.29 17.39 17.30
CA PHE A 49 -16.56 18.05 17.07
C PHE A 49 -16.69 18.38 15.59
N LEU A 50 -17.85 18.04 15.00
CA LEU A 50 -18.15 18.41 13.63
C LEU A 50 -18.84 19.77 13.60
N HIS A 51 -18.34 20.66 12.73
CA HIS A 51 -18.95 21.97 12.54
C HIS A 51 -20.38 21.82 12.01
N PRO A 52 -21.35 22.61 12.50
CA PRO A 52 -22.76 22.44 12.11
C PRO A 52 -23.04 22.67 10.63
N VAL A 53 -22.22 23.46 9.93
CA VAL A 53 -22.40 23.77 8.51
C VAL A 53 -21.36 23.07 7.65
N SER A 54 -20.07 23.30 7.87
CA SER A 54 -18.98 22.77 7.04
C SER A 54 -18.73 21.28 7.26
N ARG A 55 -19.10 20.75 8.40
CA ARG A 55 -18.84 19.37 8.83
C ARG A 55 -17.34 19.06 8.99
N ASP A 56 -16.50 20.09 8.97
CA ASP A 56 -15.07 19.94 9.28
C ASP A 56 -14.89 19.52 10.73
N GLU A 57 -13.78 18.86 11.00
CA GLU A 57 -13.42 18.38 12.33
C GLU A 57 -12.74 19.48 13.15
N TYR A 58 -13.25 19.70 14.34
CA TYR A 58 -12.71 20.65 15.33
C TYR A 58 -12.35 19.87 16.59
N ALA A 59 -11.12 20.03 17.05
CA ALA A 59 -10.65 19.42 18.28
C ALA A 59 -10.23 20.50 19.27
N LEU A 60 -10.51 20.28 20.56
CA LEU A 60 -9.97 21.13 21.61
C LEU A 60 -8.46 20.94 21.71
N ALA A 61 -7.72 22.02 21.95
CA ALA A 61 -6.30 21.94 22.23
C ALA A 61 -6.05 20.97 23.38
N ARG A 62 -5.10 20.05 23.19
CA ARG A 62 -4.85 18.98 24.15
C ARG A 62 -3.38 18.63 24.28
N THR A 63 -3.03 18.10 25.44
CA THR A 63 -1.78 17.39 25.67
C THR A 63 -2.05 15.89 25.71
N GLU A 64 -1.05 15.10 25.38
CA GLU A 64 -1.11 13.65 25.41
C GLU A 64 0.07 13.14 26.22
N ARG A 65 -0.18 12.11 27.04
CA ARG A 65 0.85 11.44 27.82
C ARG A 65 0.68 9.93 27.74
N LYS A 66 1.79 9.23 27.51
CA LYS A 66 1.78 7.77 27.49
C LYS A 66 1.57 7.22 28.89
N SER A 67 0.60 6.34 29.08
CA SER A 67 0.31 5.65 30.34
C SER A 67 0.44 4.13 30.27
N GLY A 68 0.74 3.55 29.10
CA GLY A 68 0.87 2.13 28.86
C GLY A 68 1.47 1.85 27.49
N LYS A 69 1.37 0.58 27.04
CA LYS A 69 1.88 0.16 25.73
C LYS A 69 0.79 0.24 24.67
N GLY A 70 1.18 0.65 23.45
CA GLY A 70 0.29 0.76 22.30
C GLY A 70 -0.63 1.98 22.38
N TYR A 71 -1.67 1.96 21.52
CA TYR A 71 -2.59 3.10 21.34
C TYR A 71 -3.45 3.40 22.57
N THR A 72 -3.91 2.36 23.24
CA THR A 72 -4.77 2.50 24.42
C THR A 72 -4.05 3.02 25.65
N GLY A 73 -2.71 3.22 25.53
CA GLY A 73 -1.89 3.72 26.61
C GLY A 73 -1.78 5.24 26.72
N PHE A 74 -2.64 6.01 26.02
CA PHE A 74 -2.61 7.47 26.08
C PHE A 74 -3.64 8.05 27.03
N VAL A 75 -3.21 9.07 27.78
CA VAL A 75 -4.09 9.94 28.57
C VAL A 75 -4.07 11.32 27.92
N CYS A 76 -5.25 11.80 27.53
CA CYS A 76 -5.42 13.12 26.98
C CYS A 76 -5.91 14.09 28.03
N HIS A 77 -5.31 15.28 28.05
CA HIS A 77 -5.79 16.40 28.85
C HIS A 77 -6.20 17.54 27.90
N ALA A 78 -7.49 17.84 27.87
CA ALA A 78 -8.04 18.93 27.09
C ALA A 78 -8.79 19.86 28.03
N ALA A 79 -8.29 21.09 28.20
CA ALA A 79 -8.87 22.10 29.06
C ALA A 79 -8.62 23.49 28.46
N PRO A 80 -9.38 24.53 28.88
CA PRO A 80 -9.19 25.88 28.35
C PRO A 80 -7.80 26.47 28.57
N ASP A 81 -7.01 25.93 29.52
CA ASP A 81 -5.65 26.37 29.79
C ASP A 81 -4.58 25.73 28.90
N VAL A 82 -4.94 24.75 28.10
CA VAL A 82 -3.99 24.14 27.13
C VAL A 82 -3.76 25.12 26.00
N THR A 83 -2.50 25.47 25.77
CA THR A 83 -2.09 26.42 24.72
C THR A 83 -1.98 25.77 23.35
N LEU A 84 -2.00 26.61 22.31
CA LEU A 84 -1.76 26.12 20.94
C LEU A 84 -0.38 25.46 20.83
N GLU A 85 0.65 26.07 21.41
CA GLU A 85 2.03 25.54 21.39
C GLU A 85 2.11 24.17 22.02
N GLN A 86 1.40 23.92 23.12
CA GLN A 86 1.33 22.61 23.77
C GLN A 86 0.64 21.58 22.89
N ASP A 87 -0.42 21.96 22.19
CA ASP A 87 -1.10 21.07 21.23
C ASP A 87 -0.20 20.73 20.06
N LEU A 88 0.51 21.71 19.51
CA LEU A 88 1.42 21.49 18.38
C LEU A 88 2.64 20.66 18.78
N LEU A 89 3.11 20.78 20.03
CA LEU A 89 4.29 20.06 20.53
C LEU A 89 4.09 18.55 20.53
N ARG A 90 2.87 18.07 20.75
CA ARG A 90 2.56 16.62 20.78
C ARG A 90 2.47 15.98 19.41
N ARG A 91 2.52 16.75 18.32
CA ARG A 91 2.36 16.25 16.96
C ARG A 91 3.61 15.49 16.48
N ASP A 92 3.45 14.76 15.39
CA ASP A 92 4.51 13.90 14.87
C ASP A 92 5.66 14.68 14.21
N LEU A 93 5.36 15.47 13.18
CA LEU A 93 6.36 16.16 12.36
C LEU A 93 6.20 17.67 12.44
N THR A 94 7.31 18.38 12.33
CA THR A 94 7.32 19.85 12.33
C THR A 94 6.44 20.43 11.23
N ILE A 95 6.43 19.80 10.05
CA ILE A 95 5.61 20.25 8.91
C ILE A 95 4.10 20.07 9.16
N ASN A 96 3.72 19.26 10.15
CA ASN A 96 2.34 19.05 10.57
C ASN A 96 2.00 19.84 11.84
N ALA A 97 2.93 20.64 12.34
CA ALA A 97 2.81 21.42 13.57
C ALA A 97 2.82 22.93 13.29
N ILE A 98 2.20 23.34 12.21
CA ILE A 98 2.03 24.72 11.80
C ILE A 98 0.54 25.05 11.89
N ALA A 99 0.21 26.21 12.45
CA ALA A 99 -1.17 26.68 12.54
C ALA A 99 -1.35 27.95 11.72
N ARG A 100 -2.59 28.19 11.30
CA ARG A 100 -2.98 29.41 10.61
C ARG A 100 -4.15 30.05 11.37
N THR A 101 -4.03 31.35 11.64
CA THR A 101 -5.10 32.11 12.29
C THR A 101 -6.23 32.45 11.32
N GLU A 102 -7.35 32.93 11.83
CA GLU A 102 -8.46 33.43 11.01
C GLU A 102 -8.06 34.62 10.11
N ARG A 103 -6.96 35.31 10.44
CA ARG A 103 -6.40 36.42 9.64
C ARG A 103 -5.27 35.98 8.70
N ASP A 104 -5.14 34.68 8.46
CA ASP A 104 -4.11 34.09 7.61
C ASP A 104 -2.67 34.25 8.11
N ASP A 105 -2.46 34.59 9.36
CA ASP A 105 -1.13 34.59 9.97
C ASP A 105 -0.70 33.17 10.33
N LEU A 106 0.56 32.86 10.08
CA LEU A 106 1.13 31.56 10.43
C LEU A 106 1.72 31.58 11.83
N ILE A 107 1.45 30.52 12.59
CA ILE A 107 2.05 30.26 13.90
C ILE A 107 2.87 29.00 13.76
N ASP A 108 4.18 29.13 13.89
CA ASP A 108 5.13 28.09 13.56
C ASP A 108 6.23 27.97 14.64
N PRO A 109 5.85 27.53 15.85
CA PRO A 109 6.81 27.53 16.97
C PRO A 109 7.94 26.52 16.82
N TYR A 110 7.77 25.47 16.00
CA TYR A 110 8.72 24.38 15.85
C TYR A 110 9.42 24.37 14.49
N HIS A 111 9.35 25.47 13.75
CA HIS A 111 10.09 25.70 12.50
C HIS A 111 9.71 24.78 11.36
N GLY A 112 8.44 24.39 11.28
CA GLY A 112 7.92 23.55 10.19
C GLY A 112 8.09 24.18 8.81
N ARG A 113 7.99 25.50 8.69
CA ARG A 113 8.20 26.19 7.42
C ARG A 113 9.62 26.03 6.90
N ARG A 114 10.61 26.06 7.79
CA ARG A 114 12.01 25.82 7.42
C ARG A 114 12.19 24.38 6.90
N ASP A 115 11.58 23.41 7.59
CA ASP A 115 11.64 22.02 7.15
C ASP A 115 10.87 21.80 5.83
N LEU A 116 9.78 22.51 5.60
CA LEU A 116 9.11 22.50 4.28
C LEU A 116 10.01 23.03 3.17
N GLU A 117 10.68 24.16 3.41
CA GLU A 117 11.61 24.76 2.43
C GLU A 117 12.78 23.83 2.13
N ASN A 118 13.32 23.19 3.16
CA ASN A 118 14.48 22.29 3.04
C ASN A 118 14.09 20.85 2.69
N ARG A 119 12.80 20.56 2.57
CA ARG A 119 12.28 19.22 2.24
C ARG A 119 12.73 18.17 3.25
N VAL A 120 12.50 18.45 4.54
CA VAL A 120 12.92 17.58 5.65
C VAL A 120 11.70 17.12 6.44
N LEU A 121 11.66 15.82 6.73
CA LEU A 121 10.71 15.21 7.67
C LEU A 121 11.41 15.09 9.02
N ARG A 122 11.00 15.91 9.97
CA ARG A 122 11.62 16.00 11.31
C ARG A 122 10.56 15.91 12.39
N HIS A 123 10.80 15.08 13.40
CA HIS A 123 9.93 15.00 14.57
C HIS A 123 9.95 16.31 15.38
N VAL A 124 8.83 16.62 16.01
CA VAL A 124 8.68 17.88 16.74
C VAL A 124 9.44 17.86 18.07
N SER A 125 9.28 16.77 18.82
CA SER A 125 9.82 16.66 20.19
C SER A 125 10.00 15.19 20.58
N ASP A 126 10.53 14.95 21.78
CA ASP A 126 10.65 13.60 22.33
C ASP A 126 9.31 12.90 22.53
N ALA A 127 8.20 13.65 22.57
CA ALA A 127 6.85 13.08 22.58
C ALA A 127 6.56 12.20 21.37
N PHE A 128 7.32 12.32 20.30
CA PHE A 128 7.24 11.45 19.12
C PHE A 128 7.30 9.97 19.52
N SER A 129 8.18 9.60 20.45
CA SER A 129 8.37 8.21 20.85
C SER A 129 7.21 7.63 21.68
N GLU A 130 6.26 8.45 22.09
CA GLU A 130 5.12 7.98 22.89
C GLU A 130 4.09 7.18 22.07
N ASP A 131 4.03 7.35 20.75
CA ASP A 131 3.15 6.59 19.87
C ASP A 131 3.96 5.88 18.78
N PRO A 132 4.11 4.54 18.86
CA PRO A 132 4.87 3.80 17.86
C PRO A 132 4.28 3.87 16.44
N LEU A 133 2.99 4.19 16.28
CA LEU A 133 2.39 4.38 14.96
C LEU A 133 3.07 5.52 14.18
N ARG A 134 3.69 6.45 14.88
CA ARG A 134 4.38 7.58 14.24
C ARG A 134 5.54 7.13 13.35
N VAL A 135 6.17 5.99 13.64
CA VAL A 135 7.18 5.40 12.75
C VAL A 135 6.56 5.10 11.37
N LEU A 136 5.39 4.50 11.35
CA LEU A 136 4.67 4.19 10.11
C LEU A 136 4.17 5.47 9.43
N ARG A 137 3.73 6.43 10.21
CA ARG A 137 3.29 7.72 9.67
C ARG A 137 4.42 8.45 8.96
N VAL A 138 5.61 8.49 9.54
CA VAL A 138 6.79 9.10 8.87
C VAL A 138 7.13 8.35 7.59
N ALA A 139 7.13 7.01 7.61
CA ALA A 139 7.36 6.19 6.42
C ALA A 139 6.32 6.51 5.32
N ARG A 140 5.06 6.68 5.69
CA ARG A 140 4.01 7.06 4.74
C ARG A 140 4.21 8.47 4.18
N PHE A 141 4.56 9.44 5.01
CA PHE A 141 4.87 10.79 4.53
C PHE A 141 6.11 10.79 3.61
N ALA A 142 7.12 9.99 3.92
CA ALA A 142 8.27 9.82 3.05
C ALA A 142 7.84 9.30 1.66
N ALA A 143 6.93 8.33 1.61
CA ALA A 143 6.38 7.81 0.36
C ALA A 143 5.56 8.86 -0.39
N ARG A 144 4.71 9.60 0.33
CA ARG A 144 3.85 10.62 -0.26
C ARG A 144 4.66 11.77 -0.86
N PHE A 145 5.71 12.20 -0.19
CA PHE A 145 6.49 13.38 -0.56
C PHE A 145 7.84 13.06 -1.21
N ALA A 146 8.10 11.80 -1.55
CA ALA A 146 9.36 11.39 -2.20
C ALA A 146 9.58 12.16 -3.50
N HIS A 147 8.55 12.34 -4.31
CA HIS A 147 8.62 13.06 -5.58
C HIS A 147 8.92 14.55 -5.42
N LEU A 148 8.72 15.10 -4.22
CA LEU A 148 9.07 16.49 -3.89
C LEU A 148 10.47 16.61 -3.29
N GLY A 149 11.20 15.50 -3.14
CA GLY A 149 12.56 15.49 -2.63
C GLY A 149 12.69 15.48 -1.11
N PHE A 150 11.62 15.17 -0.37
CA PHE A 150 11.68 15.09 1.08
C PHE A 150 12.55 13.94 1.55
N GLN A 151 13.33 14.19 2.59
CA GLN A 151 14.16 13.19 3.26
C GLN A 151 13.94 13.26 4.77
N ILE A 152 14.09 12.14 5.44
CA ILE A 152 13.94 12.06 6.89
C ILE A 152 15.22 12.62 7.55
N ALA A 153 15.05 13.50 8.54
CA ALA A 153 16.17 14.02 9.32
C ALA A 153 16.92 12.88 10.00
N GLU A 154 18.25 13.00 10.09
CA GLU A 154 19.10 11.95 10.69
C GLU A 154 18.67 11.63 12.12
N GLU A 155 18.41 12.66 12.94
CA GLU A 155 17.96 12.47 14.33
C GLU A 155 16.60 11.81 14.42
N THR A 156 15.73 12.01 13.44
CA THR A 156 14.41 11.37 13.39
C THR A 156 14.55 9.91 13.01
N MET A 157 15.37 9.60 12.02
CA MET A 157 15.66 8.21 11.67
C MET A 157 16.28 7.46 12.84
N ALA A 158 17.22 8.08 13.57
CA ALA A 158 17.84 7.47 14.75
C ALA A 158 16.80 7.18 15.85
N LEU A 159 15.85 8.10 16.07
CA LEU A 159 14.78 7.90 17.03
C LEU A 159 13.84 6.75 16.59
N MET A 160 13.50 6.68 15.29
CA MET A 160 12.69 5.60 14.75
C MET A 160 13.39 4.24 14.92
N GLN A 161 14.68 4.18 14.70
CA GLN A 161 15.49 2.96 14.90
C GLN A 161 15.43 2.52 16.36
N THR A 162 15.58 3.44 17.30
CA THR A 162 15.47 3.17 18.73
C THR A 162 14.09 2.63 19.08
N MET A 163 13.02 3.25 18.59
CA MET A 163 11.64 2.81 18.84
C MET A 163 11.40 1.40 18.32
N ALA A 164 11.89 1.09 17.11
CA ALA A 164 11.76 -0.23 16.53
C ALA A 164 12.50 -1.28 17.38
N HIS A 165 13.70 -0.94 17.86
CA HIS A 165 14.53 -1.83 18.67
C HIS A 165 13.91 -2.11 20.05
N GLU A 166 13.21 -1.14 20.63
CA GLU A 166 12.57 -1.29 21.95
C GLU A 166 11.36 -2.21 21.96
N GLY A 167 10.88 -2.68 20.80
CA GLY A 167 9.85 -3.69 20.68
C GLY A 167 8.41 -3.17 20.79
N GLU A 168 8.20 -1.86 20.83
CA GLU A 168 6.85 -1.31 20.95
C GLU A 168 5.99 -1.48 19.70
N LEU A 169 6.60 -1.63 18.52
CA LEU A 169 5.87 -1.82 17.27
C LEU A 169 4.99 -3.06 17.28
N ALA A 170 5.40 -4.09 18.01
CA ALA A 170 4.63 -5.34 18.13
C ALA A 170 3.27 -5.16 18.83
N TYR A 171 3.09 -4.08 19.57
CA TYR A 171 1.84 -3.78 20.28
C TYR A 171 0.86 -2.95 19.45
N LEU A 172 1.24 -2.55 18.24
CA LEU A 172 0.32 -1.85 17.33
C LEU A 172 -0.80 -2.81 16.91
N THR A 173 -2.04 -2.30 16.89
CA THR A 173 -3.16 -3.10 16.40
C THR A 173 -3.02 -3.35 14.90
N PRO A 174 -3.42 -4.54 14.42
CA PRO A 174 -3.37 -4.85 13.00
C PRO A 174 -4.08 -3.81 12.12
N GLU A 175 -5.23 -3.32 12.57
CA GLU A 175 -6.04 -2.35 11.85
C GLU A 175 -5.32 -1.02 11.64
N ARG A 176 -4.58 -0.56 12.64
CA ARG A 176 -3.81 0.67 12.54
C ARG A 176 -2.62 0.51 11.59
N VAL A 177 -1.95 -0.64 11.66
CA VAL A 177 -0.84 -0.96 10.75
C VAL A 177 -1.34 -1.03 9.31
N TRP A 178 -2.43 -1.75 9.07
CA TRP A 178 -2.99 -1.87 7.72
C TRP A 178 -3.46 -0.53 7.17
N LYS A 179 -4.12 0.28 7.99
CA LYS A 179 -4.61 1.60 7.56
C LYS A 179 -3.48 2.50 7.07
N GLU A 180 -2.36 2.53 7.77
CA GLU A 180 -1.19 3.30 7.33
C GLU A 180 -0.57 2.69 6.07
N THR A 181 -0.47 1.36 6.01
CA THR A 181 0.06 0.65 4.85
C THR A 181 -0.81 0.87 3.61
N GLU A 182 -2.13 0.80 3.77
CA GLU A 182 -3.08 1.06 2.68
C GLU A 182 -2.90 2.47 2.11
N LYS A 183 -2.80 3.47 2.98
CA LYS A 183 -2.54 4.84 2.56
C LYS A 183 -1.21 4.99 1.84
N ALA A 184 -0.17 4.33 2.35
CA ALA A 184 1.16 4.34 1.74
C ALA A 184 1.15 3.70 0.35
N LEU A 185 0.42 2.59 0.19
CA LEU A 185 0.24 1.94 -1.12
C LEU A 185 -0.47 2.84 -2.14
N GLY A 186 -1.30 3.78 -1.68
CA GLY A 186 -1.98 4.75 -2.55
C GLY A 186 -1.12 5.94 -2.97
N THR A 187 0.12 6.05 -2.49
CA THR A 187 1.01 7.16 -2.84
C THR A 187 1.70 6.95 -4.18
N SER A 188 2.38 7.98 -4.67
CA SER A 188 3.16 7.89 -5.92
C SER A 188 4.41 7.03 -5.80
N SER A 189 4.93 6.82 -4.58
CA SER A 189 6.16 6.08 -4.32
C SER A 189 5.99 5.09 -3.17
N PRO A 190 5.09 4.10 -3.29
CA PRO A 190 4.80 3.18 -2.19
C PRO A 190 6.00 2.33 -1.75
N ASP A 191 6.96 2.09 -2.63
CA ASP A 191 8.21 1.40 -2.32
C ASP A 191 9.01 2.12 -1.24
N VAL A 192 8.97 3.44 -1.21
CA VAL A 192 9.67 4.24 -0.20
C VAL A 192 9.19 3.92 1.21
N TYR A 193 7.89 3.67 1.38
CA TYR A 193 7.32 3.27 2.67
C TYR A 193 8.03 2.04 3.25
N PHE A 194 8.16 1.00 2.45
CA PHE A 194 8.79 -0.24 2.90
C PHE A 194 10.30 -0.09 3.07
N GLN A 195 10.95 0.72 2.23
CA GLN A 195 12.37 1.02 2.36
C GLN A 195 12.67 1.76 3.67
N VAL A 196 11.85 2.74 4.04
CA VAL A 196 11.99 3.45 5.32
C VAL A 196 11.77 2.52 6.50
N LEU A 197 10.74 1.67 6.44
CA LEU A 197 10.51 0.66 7.49
C LEU A 197 11.70 -0.28 7.64
N ARG A 198 12.33 -0.65 6.53
CA ARG A 198 13.56 -1.45 6.58
C ARG A 198 14.70 -0.68 7.22
N ASP A 199 14.91 0.56 6.82
CA ASP A 199 16.03 1.39 7.32
C ASP A 199 15.96 1.59 8.83
N CYS A 200 14.76 1.67 9.40
CA CYS A 200 14.60 1.83 10.85
C CYS A 200 14.43 0.51 11.61
N GLY A 201 14.39 -0.63 10.91
CA GLY A 201 14.23 -1.94 11.57
C GLY A 201 12.78 -2.35 11.80
N ALA A 202 11.81 -1.54 11.39
CA ALA A 202 10.40 -1.84 11.57
C ALA A 202 9.89 -2.93 10.61
N LEU A 203 10.51 -3.07 9.42
CA LEU A 203 10.07 -4.05 8.42
C LEU A 203 10.15 -5.47 8.95
N ALA A 204 11.23 -5.81 9.64
CA ALA A 204 11.43 -7.14 10.23
C ALA A 204 10.35 -7.48 11.28
N VAL A 205 9.82 -6.47 11.97
CA VAL A 205 8.79 -6.66 12.99
C VAL A 205 7.40 -6.80 12.37
N LEU A 206 7.06 -5.93 11.42
CA LEU A 206 5.71 -5.81 10.87
C LEU A 206 5.49 -6.67 9.62
N PHE A 207 6.52 -6.83 8.81
CA PHE A 207 6.48 -7.54 7.53
C PHE A 207 7.69 -8.45 7.38
N PRO A 208 7.88 -9.43 8.28
CA PRO A 208 9.06 -10.31 8.21
C PRO A 208 9.13 -11.06 6.88
N GLU A 209 8.00 -11.38 6.26
CA GLU A 209 7.94 -12.06 4.98
C GLU A 209 8.61 -11.24 3.87
N ILE A 210 8.50 -9.92 3.93
CA ILE A 210 9.12 -9.00 2.97
C ILE A 210 10.59 -8.79 3.33
N ASP A 211 10.88 -8.58 4.60
CA ASP A 211 12.25 -8.37 5.08
C ASP A 211 13.15 -9.55 4.74
N ASN A 212 12.61 -10.77 4.78
CA ASN A 212 13.34 -12.00 4.46
C ASN A 212 13.75 -12.11 2.98
N LEU A 213 13.23 -11.27 2.10
CA LEU A 213 13.59 -11.27 0.67
C LEU A 213 14.92 -10.56 0.42
N TYR A 214 15.34 -9.66 1.31
CA TYR A 214 16.61 -8.98 1.18
C TYR A 214 17.75 -9.95 1.48
N GLY A 215 18.79 -9.90 0.66
CA GLY A 215 19.90 -10.84 0.75
C GLY A 215 19.65 -12.17 0.04
N VAL A 216 18.45 -12.39 -0.51
CA VAL A 216 18.11 -13.60 -1.28
C VAL A 216 18.45 -13.36 -2.74
N PRO A 217 19.42 -14.09 -3.32
CA PRO A 217 19.82 -13.85 -4.72
C PRO A 217 18.84 -14.47 -5.70
N ALA A 218 18.80 -13.89 -6.89
CA ALA A 218 18.12 -14.43 -8.06
C ALA A 218 19.12 -14.53 -9.22
N PRO A 219 18.82 -15.32 -10.29
CA PRO A 219 19.72 -15.41 -11.43
C PRO A 219 19.94 -14.03 -12.07
N ALA A 220 21.22 -13.60 -12.20
CA ALA A 220 21.58 -12.28 -12.73
C ALA A 220 21.05 -12.03 -14.15
N LYS A 221 20.85 -13.09 -14.92
CA LYS A 221 20.27 -13.02 -16.28
C LYS A 221 18.87 -12.41 -16.27
N TRP A 222 18.06 -12.74 -15.26
CA TRP A 222 16.65 -12.31 -15.17
C TRP A 222 16.46 -11.16 -14.22
N HIS A 223 17.39 -10.98 -13.27
CA HIS A 223 17.35 -9.99 -12.23
C HIS A 223 18.69 -9.27 -12.12
N PRO A 224 18.90 -8.18 -12.89
CA PRO A 224 20.16 -7.44 -12.84
C PRO A 224 20.55 -6.97 -11.43
N GLU A 225 19.56 -6.75 -10.55
CA GLU A 225 19.76 -6.36 -9.16
C GLU A 225 20.35 -7.48 -8.30
N ILE A 226 20.14 -8.74 -8.71
CA ILE A 226 20.58 -9.97 -8.04
C ILE A 226 19.95 -10.18 -6.64
N ASP A 227 19.37 -9.16 -6.02
CA ASP A 227 18.73 -9.23 -4.70
C ASP A 227 17.21 -9.19 -4.85
N THR A 228 16.51 -10.19 -4.29
CA THR A 228 15.07 -10.33 -4.42
C THR A 228 14.31 -9.22 -3.68
N GLY A 229 14.83 -8.75 -2.55
CA GLY A 229 14.20 -7.63 -1.82
C GLY A 229 14.27 -6.32 -2.61
N ILE A 230 15.43 -6.03 -3.19
CA ILE A 230 15.62 -4.85 -4.05
C ILE A 230 14.70 -4.93 -5.27
N HIS A 231 14.67 -6.09 -5.93
CA HIS A 231 13.76 -6.32 -7.06
C HIS A 231 12.30 -6.10 -6.67
N THR A 232 11.89 -6.62 -5.52
CA THR A 232 10.50 -6.44 -5.04
C THR A 232 10.15 -4.97 -4.92
N MET A 233 11.04 -4.13 -4.36
CA MET A 233 10.81 -2.69 -4.27
C MET A 233 10.71 -2.04 -5.65
N MET A 234 11.54 -2.45 -6.61
CA MET A 234 11.46 -1.96 -7.98
C MET A 234 10.14 -2.35 -8.65
N THR A 235 9.63 -3.54 -8.40
CA THR A 235 8.34 -3.98 -8.93
C THR A 235 7.18 -3.18 -8.32
N VAL A 236 7.24 -2.86 -7.03
CA VAL A 236 6.22 -2.03 -6.37
C VAL A 236 6.21 -0.62 -6.97
N ALA A 237 7.39 -0.03 -7.20
CA ALA A 237 7.51 1.27 -7.87
C ALA A 237 6.92 1.22 -9.29
N MET A 238 7.17 0.14 -10.02
CA MET A 238 6.60 -0.04 -11.36
C MET A 238 5.09 -0.22 -11.31
N ALA A 239 4.56 -1.01 -10.37
CA ALA A 239 3.13 -1.18 -10.19
C ALA A 239 2.43 0.17 -9.94
N ALA A 240 3.07 1.08 -9.21
CA ALA A 240 2.55 2.43 -8.99
C ALA A 240 2.47 3.25 -10.28
N ARG A 241 3.39 3.02 -11.24
CA ARG A 241 3.31 3.63 -12.57
C ARG A 241 2.19 3.06 -13.42
N LEU A 242 1.91 1.76 -13.27
CA LEU A 242 0.97 1.03 -14.14
C LEU A 242 -0.48 1.10 -13.66
N SER A 243 -0.71 1.23 -12.36
CA SER A 243 -2.06 1.16 -11.80
C SER A 243 -2.19 1.97 -10.51
N PRO A 244 -3.31 2.69 -10.32
CA PRO A 244 -3.62 3.33 -9.03
C PRO A 244 -4.22 2.36 -8.00
N GLU A 245 -4.57 1.14 -8.40
CA GLU A 245 -5.25 0.18 -7.54
C GLU A 245 -4.34 -0.37 -6.45
N ILE A 246 -4.78 -0.26 -5.21
CA ILE A 246 -4.07 -0.80 -4.04
C ILE A 246 -3.95 -2.32 -4.16
N ASP A 247 -4.99 -2.99 -4.64
CA ASP A 247 -5.02 -4.44 -4.86
C ASP A 247 -3.85 -4.91 -5.73
N VAL A 248 -3.61 -4.22 -6.85
CA VAL A 248 -2.51 -4.52 -7.78
C VAL A 248 -1.16 -4.27 -7.12
N ARG A 249 -1.02 -3.16 -6.44
CA ARG A 249 0.24 -2.77 -5.79
C ARG A 249 0.61 -3.71 -4.65
N PHE A 250 -0.37 -4.10 -3.84
CA PHE A 250 -0.18 -5.06 -2.75
C PHE A 250 0.15 -6.46 -3.31
N ALA A 251 -0.56 -6.90 -4.34
CA ALA A 251 -0.28 -8.20 -4.97
C ALA A 251 1.13 -8.23 -5.55
N THR A 252 1.58 -7.14 -6.15
CA THR A 252 2.95 -7.01 -6.67
C THR A 252 3.98 -7.08 -5.53
N LEU A 253 3.72 -6.41 -4.41
CA LEU A 253 4.57 -6.48 -3.22
C LEU A 253 4.77 -7.92 -2.76
N CYS A 254 3.72 -8.73 -2.84
CA CYS A 254 3.70 -10.09 -2.29
C CYS A 254 4.03 -11.19 -3.30
N HIS A 255 4.33 -10.85 -4.55
CA HIS A 255 4.40 -11.85 -5.63
C HIS A 255 5.52 -12.90 -5.44
N ASP A 256 6.61 -12.55 -4.79
CA ASP A 256 7.80 -13.40 -4.65
C ASP A 256 8.11 -13.79 -3.19
N LEU A 257 7.15 -13.67 -2.27
CA LEU A 257 7.41 -13.94 -0.84
C LEU A 257 7.98 -15.35 -0.62
N GLY A 258 7.57 -16.33 -1.41
CA GLY A 258 8.03 -17.72 -1.27
C GLY A 258 9.53 -17.90 -1.48
N LYS A 259 10.18 -17.00 -2.19
CA LYS A 259 11.64 -17.05 -2.41
C LYS A 259 12.43 -16.89 -1.11
N GLY A 260 11.86 -16.23 -0.11
CA GLY A 260 12.48 -16.07 1.21
C GLY A 260 12.60 -17.37 2.00
N LEU A 261 11.87 -18.42 1.61
CA LEU A 261 11.91 -19.73 2.26
C LEU A 261 12.89 -20.71 1.59
N THR A 262 13.49 -20.34 0.45
CA THR A 262 14.40 -21.23 -0.25
C THR A 262 15.68 -21.44 0.56
N PRO A 263 16.09 -22.70 0.83
CA PRO A 263 17.35 -22.97 1.50
C PRO A 263 18.53 -22.36 0.74
N PRO A 264 19.53 -21.78 1.42
CA PRO A 264 20.67 -21.15 0.78
C PRO A 264 21.44 -22.06 -0.19
N GLU A 265 21.44 -23.36 0.07
CA GLU A 265 22.12 -24.37 -0.77
C GLU A 265 21.54 -24.46 -2.17
N LEU A 266 20.26 -24.05 -2.35
CA LEU A 266 19.57 -24.10 -3.64
C LEU A 266 19.66 -22.79 -4.41
N TRP A 267 20.16 -21.73 -3.77
CA TRP A 267 20.27 -20.42 -4.41
C TRP A 267 21.16 -20.47 -5.67
N PRO A 268 20.82 -19.72 -6.72
CA PRO A 268 19.68 -18.80 -6.89
C PRO A 268 18.40 -19.48 -7.44
N ARG A 269 18.24 -20.78 -7.32
CA ARG A 269 17.07 -21.52 -7.76
C ARG A 269 15.99 -21.50 -6.67
N HIS A 270 14.75 -21.22 -7.06
CA HIS A 270 13.63 -21.04 -6.14
C HIS A 270 12.44 -21.92 -6.56
N HIS A 271 12.65 -23.22 -6.66
CA HIS A 271 11.58 -24.17 -7.00
C HIS A 271 10.50 -24.17 -5.90
N GLY A 272 9.23 -24.15 -6.31
CA GLY A 272 8.11 -24.19 -5.39
C GLY A 272 7.82 -22.87 -4.66
N HIS A 273 8.44 -21.75 -5.08
CA HIS A 273 8.21 -20.46 -4.44
C HIS A 273 6.77 -19.95 -4.61
N GLY A 274 6.06 -20.33 -5.67
CA GLY A 274 4.65 -19.96 -5.87
C GLY A 274 3.74 -20.51 -4.77
N PRO A 275 3.64 -21.83 -4.57
CA PRO A 275 2.84 -22.40 -3.48
C PRO A 275 3.28 -21.95 -2.08
N ALA A 276 4.58 -21.83 -1.84
CA ALA A 276 5.11 -21.33 -0.59
C ALA A 276 4.70 -19.87 -0.36
N GLY A 277 4.69 -19.05 -1.42
CA GLY A 277 4.26 -17.67 -1.39
C GLY A 277 2.79 -17.51 -1.01
N VAL A 278 1.92 -18.39 -1.50
CA VAL A 278 0.49 -18.36 -1.15
C VAL A 278 0.29 -18.47 0.36
N LYS A 279 1.00 -19.39 1.01
CA LYS A 279 0.91 -19.57 2.46
C LYS A 279 1.42 -18.34 3.22
N LEU A 280 2.49 -17.71 2.74
CA LEU A 280 3.03 -16.51 3.37
C LEU A 280 2.08 -15.32 3.18
N VAL A 281 1.42 -15.19 2.04
CA VAL A 281 0.39 -14.18 1.82
C VAL A 281 -0.76 -14.38 2.80
N GLU A 282 -1.23 -15.61 2.98
CA GLU A 282 -2.28 -15.93 3.94
C GLU A 282 -1.89 -15.52 5.37
N ALA A 283 -0.67 -15.86 5.79
CA ALA A 283 -0.17 -15.53 7.12
C ALA A 283 -0.05 -14.02 7.35
N LEU A 284 0.50 -13.30 6.36
CA LEU A 284 0.63 -11.85 6.39
C LEU A 284 -0.74 -11.18 6.49
N CYS A 285 -1.66 -11.58 5.62
CA CYS A 285 -2.99 -10.98 5.55
C CYS A 285 -3.83 -11.29 6.79
N GLN A 286 -3.69 -12.48 7.36
CA GLN A 286 -4.36 -12.83 8.62
C GLN A 286 -3.84 -11.98 9.76
N ARG A 287 -2.53 -11.84 9.88
CA ARG A 287 -1.89 -11.06 10.95
C ARG A 287 -2.29 -9.58 10.90
N LEU A 288 -2.32 -8.99 9.73
CA LEU A 288 -2.62 -7.56 9.53
C LEU A 288 -4.09 -7.29 9.20
N ARG A 289 -4.91 -8.33 9.12
CA ARG A 289 -6.34 -8.23 8.79
C ARG A 289 -6.59 -7.49 7.48
N VAL A 290 -5.81 -7.84 6.47
CA VAL A 290 -5.97 -7.31 5.12
C VAL A 290 -7.33 -7.75 4.57
N PRO A 291 -8.08 -6.85 3.90
CA PRO A 291 -9.39 -7.20 3.31
C PRO A 291 -9.30 -8.40 2.36
N ASN A 292 -10.31 -9.26 2.40
CA ASN A 292 -10.33 -10.50 1.63
C ASN A 292 -10.09 -10.33 0.13
N PRO A 293 -10.69 -9.34 -0.56
CA PRO A 293 -10.42 -9.17 -2.00
C PRO A 293 -8.95 -8.88 -2.31
N ILE A 294 -8.27 -8.11 -1.47
CA ILE A 294 -6.85 -7.79 -1.63
C ILE A 294 -6.00 -9.04 -1.38
N ARG A 295 -6.30 -9.78 -0.31
CA ARG A 295 -5.65 -11.05 0.00
C ARG A 295 -5.78 -12.06 -1.14
N ASP A 296 -7.00 -12.24 -1.64
CA ASP A 296 -7.28 -13.25 -2.64
C ASP A 296 -6.55 -12.96 -3.96
N LEU A 297 -6.49 -11.71 -4.38
CA LEU A 297 -5.70 -11.33 -5.56
C LEU A 297 -4.21 -11.60 -5.32
N ALA A 298 -3.68 -11.22 -4.17
CA ALA A 298 -2.27 -11.43 -3.86
C ALA A 298 -1.89 -12.92 -3.88
N LYS A 299 -2.78 -13.79 -3.39
CA LYS A 299 -2.60 -15.25 -3.46
C LYS A 299 -2.53 -15.74 -4.91
N LEU A 300 -3.44 -15.27 -5.75
CA LEU A 300 -3.47 -15.67 -7.16
C LEU A 300 -2.22 -15.20 -7.90
N VAL A 301 -1.79 -13.98 -7.66
CA VAL A 301 -0.58 -13.44 -8.29
C VAL A 301 0.66 -14.21 -7.83
N ALA A 302 0.77 -14.52 -6.55
CA ALA A 302 1.89 -15.33 -6.03
C ALA A 302 1.97 -16.69 -6.73
N GLU A 303 0.83 -17.29 -7.03
CA GLU A 303 0.77 -18.62 -7.65
C GLU A 303 0.98 -18.60 -9.17
N TYR A 304 0.41 -17.60 -9.87
CA TYR A 304 0.28 -17.65 -11.33
C TYR A 304 1.08 -16.60 -12.10
N HIS A 305 1.72 -15.64 -11.48
CA HIS A 305 2.42 -14.58 -12.23
C HIS A 305 3.54 -15.11 -13.12
N ASP A 306 4.27 -16.14 -12.68
CA ASP A 306 5.34 -16.75 -13.49
C ASP A 306 4.79 -17.38 -14.78
N LEU A 307 3.60 -17.97 -14.68
CA LEU A 307 2.96 -18.61 -15.83
C LEU A 307 2.62 -17.58 -16.90
N VAL A 308 2.27 -16.36 -16.51
CA VAL A 308 1.96 -15.26 -17.45
C VAL A 308 3.19 -14.90 -18.29
N HIS A 309 4.38 -14.95 -17.73
CA HIS A 309 5.60 -14.63 -18.48
C HIS A 309 5.82 -15.57 -19.68
N THR A 310 5.28 -16.78 -19.63
CA THR A 310 5.38 -17.78 -20.69
C THR A 310 4.05 -18.04 -21.38
N VAL A 311 3.09 -17.13 -21.25
CA VAL A 311 1.72 -17.33 -21.72
C VAL A 311 1.62 -17.67 -23.21
N GLN A 312 2.52 -17.12 -24.03
CA GLN A 312 2.52 -17.31 -25.49
C GLN A 312 2.82 -18.76 -25.91
N VAL A 313 3.44 -19.55 -25.05
CA VAL A 313 3.76 -20.96 -25.33
C VAL A 313 2.81 -21.93 -24.63
N LEU A 314 1.86 -21.45 -23.86
CA LEU A 314 0.88 -22.30 -23.17
C LEU A 314 -0.09 -22.93 -24.16
N GLN A 315 -0.43 -24.19 -23.93
CA GLN A 315 -1.49 -24.86 -24.69
C GLN A 315 -2.86 -24.27 -24.34
N PRO A 316 -3.82 -24.27 -25.26
CA PRO A 316 -5.16 -23.73 -25.01
C PRO A 316 -5.83 -24.29 -23.75
N LYS A 317 -5.66 -25.58 -23.49
CA LYS A 317 -6.19 -26.23 -22.29
C LYS A 317 -5.60 -25.64 -21.01
N THR A 318 -4.28 -25.40 -20.99
CA THR A 318 -3.57 -24.81 -19.85
C THR A 318 -4.00 -23.37 -19.64
N LEU A 319 -4.18 -22.62 -20.73
CA LEU A 319 -4.63 -21.24 -20.68
C LEU A 319 -6.05 -21.16 -20.11
N LEU A 320 -6.95 -22.05 -20.51
CA LEU A 320 -8.29 -22.12 -19.96
C LEU A 320 -8.29 -22.49 -18.47
N LYS A 321 -7.41 -23.40 -18.05
CA LYS A 321 -7.24 -23.73 -16.62
C LYS A 321 -6.80 -22.51 -15.81
N LEU A 322 -5.92 -21.68 -16.37
CA LEU A 322 -5.50 -20.43 -15.72
C LEU A 322 -6.73 -19.50 -15.53
N PHE A 323 -7.51 -19.32 -16.58
CA PHE A 323 -8.72 -18.50 -16.50
C PHE A 323 -9.70 -19.00 -15.43
N ASP A 324 -9.94 -20.30 -15.38
CA ASP A 324 -10.79 -20.91 -14.38
C ASP A 324 -10.21 -20.72 -12.96
N ALA A 325 -8.92 -20.92 -12.80
CA ALA A 325 -8.25 -20.82 -11.50
C ALA A 325 -8.31 -19.41 -10.90
N ILE A 326 -8.21 -18.37 -11.72
CA ILE A 326 -8.31 -16.99 -11.25
C ILE A 326 -9.75 -16.46 -11.24
N ASP A 327 -10.72 -17.31 -11.61
CA ASP A 327 -12.16 -17.03 -11.55
C ASP A 327 -12.58 -15.80 -12.38
N VAL A 328 -12.00 -15.66 -13.57
CA VAL A 328 -12.25 -14.49 -14.45
C VAL A 328 -13.70 -14.44 -14.94
N TRP A 329 -14.42 -15.57 -14.98
CA TRP A 329 -15.79 -15.62 -15.47
C TRP A 329 -16.75 -14.87 -14.54
N ARG A 330 -16.51 -14.93 -13.23
CA ARG A 330 -17.26 -14.18 -12.23
C ARG A 330 -16.61 -12.83 -11.89
N LYS A 331 -15.28 -12.76 -11.98
CA LYS A 331 -14.49 -11.57 -11.62
C LYS A 331 -13.53 -11.22 -12.77
N PRO A 332 -14.05 -10.69 -13.88
CA PRO A 332 -13.24 -10.44 -15.08
C PRO A 332 -12.13 -9.42 -14.86
N GLN A 333 -12.23 -8.55 -13.86
CA GLN A 333 -11.18 -7.60 -13.51
C GLN A 333 -9.88 -8.29 -13.10
N ARG A 334 -9.94 -9.53 -12.64
CA ARG A 334 -8.74 -10.30 -12.23
C ARG A 334 -7.77 -10.54 -13.36
N LEU A 335 -8.27 -10.62 -14.59
CA LEU A 335 -7.39 -10.78 -15.76
C LEU A 335 -6.46 -9.57 -15.91
N GLU A 336 -7.02 -8.38 -15.92
CA GLU A 336 -6.25 -7.15 -16.03
C GLU A 336 -5.31 -6.96 -14.85
N GLN A 337 -5.79 -7.27 -13.65
CA GLN A 337 -4.97 -7.21 -12.44
C GLN A 337 -3.78 -8.16 -12.52
N LEU A 338 -3.97 -9.40 -12.98
CA LEU A 338 -2.88 -10.37 -13.16
C LEU A 338 -1.91 -9.90 -14.26
N ALA A 339 -2.41 -9.37 -15.36
CA ALA A 339 -1.58 -8.83 -16.43
C ALA A 339 -0.70 -7.68 -15.93
N LEU A 340 -1.28 -6.74 -15.18
CA LEU A 340 -0.54 -5.57 -14.66
C LEU A 340 0.50 -5.96 -13.62
N THR A 341 0.20 -6.89 -12.72
CA THR A 341 1.16 -7.35 -11.71
C THR A 341 2.32 -8.10 -12.35
N SER A 342 2.04 -8.90 -13.37
CA SER A 342 3.07 -9.63 -14.14
C SER A 342 3.95 -8.66 -14.94
N GLU A 343 3.35 -7.64 -15.54
CA GLU A 343 4.10 -6.58 -16.23
C GLU A 343 4.99 -5.82 -15.25
N ALA A 344 4.49 -5.50 -14.06
CA ALA A 344 5.26 -4.82 -13.03
C ALA A 344 6.49 -5.64 -12.62
N ASP A 345 6.32 -6.96 -12.50
CA ASP A 345 7.44 -7.88 -12.24
C ASP A 345 8.47 -7.83 -13.35
N ALA A 346 8.05 -7.94 -14.60
CA ALA A 346 8.96 -7.96 -15.76
C ALA A 346 9.69 -6.63 -15.96
N ARG A 347 9.00 -5.51 -15.79
CA ARG A 347 9.55 -4.18 -16.03
C ARG A 347 10.21 -3.57 -14.80
N GLY A 348 9.95 -4.09 -13.63
CA GLY A 348 10.57 -3.66 -12.38
C GLY A 348 12.00 -4.18 -12.23
N ARG A 349 12.83 -3.98 -13.24
CA ARG A 349 14.23 -4.40 -13.31
C ARG A 349 15.04 -3.31 -13.96
N ALA A 350 16.28 -3.12 -13.48
CA ALA A 350 17.15 -2.10 -14.02
C ALA A 350 17.39 -2.32 -15.52
N GLY A 351 17.08 -1.31 -16.31
CA GLY A 351 17.21 -1.36 -17.77
C GLY A 351 15.99 -1.91 -18.51
N PHE A 352 14.97 -2.39 -17.81
CA PHE A 352 13.76 -2.99 -18.39
C PHE A 352 12.52 -2.12 -18.24
N GLU A 353 12.63 -0.95 -17.62
CA GLU A 353 11.49 -0.11 -17.23
C GLU A 353 10.65 0.34 -18.42
N GLU A 354 11.27 0.52 -19.58
CA GLU A 354 10.57 0.96 -20.80
C GLU A 354 10.34 -0.17 -21.79
N ASN A 355 10.64 -1.42 -21.42
CA ASN A 355 10.42 -2.55 -22.31
C ASN A 355 8.93 -2.86 -22.46
N PRO A 356 8.49 -3.27 -23.66
CA PRO A 356 7.13 -3.75 -23.84
C PRO A 356 6.92 -5.07 -23.10
N TYR A 357 5.66 -5.34 -22.74
CA TYR A 357 5.27 -6.60 -22.14
C TYR A 357 4.18 -7.26 -22.99
N PRO A 358 4.56 -7.89 -24.12
CA PRO A 358 3.58 -8.48 -25.04
C PRO A 358 2.80 -9.65 -24.45
N GLN A 359 3.31 -10.29 -23.43
CA GLN A 359 2.62 -11.37 -22.71
C GLN A 359 1.30 -10.87 -22.09
N GLY A 360 1.27 -9.65 -21.59
CA GLY A 360 0.04 -9.04 -21.06
C GLY A 360 -1.02 -8.87 -22.14
N ASP A 361 -0.62 -8.34 -23.29
CA ASP A 361 -1.53 -8.16 -24.42
C ASP A 361 -2.05 -9.50 -24.96
N TYR A 362 -1.16 -10.50 -25.03
CA TYR A 362 -1.53 -11.85 -25.43
C TYR A 362 -2.58 -12.43 -24.47
N LEU A 363 -2.37 -12.30 -23.19
CA LEU A 363 -3.29 -12.77 -22.15
C LEU A 363 -4.67 -12.11 -22.29
N ARG A 364 -4.70 -10.78 -22.48
CA ARG A 364 -5.93 -10.00 -22.65
C ARG A 364 -6.70 -10.47 -23.89
N GLU A 365 -6.00 -10.63 -25.00
CA GLU A 365 -6.63 -11.06 -26.27
C GLU A 365 -7.16 -12.49 -26.18
N ALA A 366 -6.39 -13.40 -25.57
CA ALA A 366 -6.83 -14.78 -25.34
C ALA A 366 -8.12 -14.82 -24.51
N PHE A 367 -8.21 -14.01 -23.47
CA PHE A 367 -9.42 -13.92 -22.65
C PHE A 367 -10.60 -13.38 -23.46
N ARG A 368 -10.37 -12.36 -24.29
CA ARG A 368 -11.40 -11.83 -25.18
C ARG A 368 -11.96 -12.91 -26.09
N VAL A 369 -11.08 -13.72 -26.70
CA VAL A 369 -11.49 -14.83 -27.58
C VAL A 369 -12.31 -15.87 -26.83
N ALA A 370 -11.84 -16.31 -25.66
CA ALA A 370 -12.55 -17.29 -24.84
C ALA A 370 -13.91 -16.75 -24.36
N SER A 371 -13.99 -15.45 -24.05
CA SER A 371 -15.20 -14.80 -23.56
C SER A 371 -16.28 -14.67 -24.61
N GLN A 372 -15.94 -14.73 -25.90
CA GLN A 372 -16.90 -14.67 -27.00
C GLN A 372 -17.67 -15.98 -27.16
N VAL A 373 -17.19 -17.06 -26.57
CA VAL A 373 -17.92 -18.34 -26.59
C VAL A 373 -19.08 -18.26 -25.61
N SER A 374 -20.30 -18.36 -26.13
CA SER A 374 -21.53 -18.13 -25.38
C SER A 374 -22.09 -19.42 -24.79
N SER A 375 -22.39 -19.41 -23.49
CA SER A 375 -23.14 -20.52 -22.87
C SER A 375 -24.59 -20.59 -23.40
N ALA A 376 -25.16 -19.45 -23.79
CA ALA A 376 -26.51 -19.42 -24.39
C ALA A 376 -26.57 -20.18 -25.72
N ASP A 377 -25.50 -20.07 -26.55
CA ASP A 377 -25.40 -20.81 -27.81
C ASP A 377 -25.30 -22.31 -27.55
N VAL A 378 -24.59 -22.73 -26.52
CA VAL A 378 -24.47 -24.12 -26.11
C VAL A 378 -25.84 -24.68 -25.73
N VAL A 379 -26.60 -23.96 -24.94
CA VAL A 379 -27.96 -24.34 -24.53
C VAL A 379 -28.89 -24.39 -25.74
N ALA A 380 -28.79 -23.41 -26.64
CA ALA A 380 -29.61 -23.35 -27.87
C ALA A 380 -29.31 -24.55 -28.79
N ASP A 381 -28.11 -25.11 -28.77
CA ASP A 381 -27.71 -26.29 -29.55
C ASP A 381 -28.16 -27.61 -28.93
N GLY A 382 -28.90 -27.57 -27.83
CA GLY A 382 -29.58 -28.74 -27.25
C GLY A 382 -28.84 -29.40 -26.07
N PHE A 383 -27.74 -28.84 -25.62
CA PHE A 383 -27.02 -29.37 -24.44
C PHE A 383 -27.78 -29.03 -23.16
N LYS A 384 -27.70 -29.90 -22.15
CA LYS A 384 -28.42 -29.76 -20.88
C LYS A 384 -27.56 -30.23 -19.71
N GLY A 385 -27.79 -29.63 -18.54
CA GLY A 385 -27.13 -30.03 -17.32
C GLY A 385 -25.63 -29.90 -17.38
N ILE A 386 -24.90 -30.90 -16.92
CA ILE A 386 -23.43 -30.91 -16.90
C ILE A 386 -22.85 -30.87 -18.32
N ASP A 387 -23.58 -31.33 -19.35
CA ASP A 387 -23.12 -31.31 -20.73
C ASP A 387 -22.93 -29.88 -21.24
N VAL A 388 -23.69 -28.91 -20.73
CA VAL A 388 -23.50 -27.50 -21.06
C VAL A 388 -22.08 -27.05 -20.66
N ARG A 389 -21.68 -27.38 -19.46
CA ARG A 389 -20.33 -27.03 -18.96
C ARG A 389 -19.24 -27.70 -19.79
N ASN A 390 -19.36 -28.99 -20.04
CA ASN A 390 -18.36 -29.74 -20.79
C ASN A 390 -18.23 -29.24 -22.24
N GLU A 391 -19.35 -28.91 -22.89
CA GLU A 391 -19.33 -28.37 -24.25
C GLU A 391 -18.81 -26.94 -24.30
N LEU A 392 -19.09 -26.13 -23.28
CA LEU A 392 -18.55 -24.78 -23.17
C LEU A 392 -17.03 -24.83 -23.07
N VAL A 393 -16.47 -25.73 -22.25
CA VAL A 393 -15.02 -25.95 -22.13
C VAL A 393 -14.43 -26.37 -23.48
N ARG A 394 -15.06 -27.32 -24.16
CA ARG A 394 -14.60 -27.80 -25.48
C ARG A 394 -14.56 -26.67 -26.51
N ARG A 395 -15.62 -25.84 -26.57
CA ARG A 395 -15.72 -24.72 -27.51
C ARG A 395 -14.69 -23.63 -27.21
N ARG A 396 -14.46 -23.35 -25.93
CA ARG A 396 -13.45 -22.39 -25.52
C ARG A 396 -12.03 -22.86 -25.90
N ILE A 397 -11.72 -24.11 -25.66
CA ILE A 397 -10.43 -24.69 -26.05
C ILE A 397 -10.25 -24.61 -27.57
N HIS A 398 -11.29 -24.95 -28.34
CA HIS A 398 -11.25 -24.90 -29.80
C HIS A 398 -11.02 -23.46 -30.30
N ALA A 399 -11.75 -22.49 -29.73
CA ALA A 399 -11.61 -21.09 -30.10
C ALA A 399 -10.20 -20.56 -29.79
N LEU A 400 -9.66 -20.93 -28.64
CA LEU A 400 -8.29 -20.57 -28.27
C LEU A 400 -7.24 -21.21 -29.16
N ALA A 401 -7.45 -22.48 -29.56
CA ALA A 401 -6.55 -23.18 -30.48
C ALA A 401 -6.52 -22.53 -31.86
N ASP A 402 -7.70 -22.17 -32.41
CA ASP A 402 -7.81 -21.46 -33.69
C ASP A 402 -7.13 -20.09 -33.63
N TRP A 403 -7.39 -19.33 -32.57
CA TRP A 403 -6.78 -18.02 -32.36
C TRP A 403 -5.27 -18.14 -32.24
N LYS A 404 -4.76 -19.10 -31.45
CA LYS A 404 -3.34 -19.32 -31.26
C LYS A 404 -2.63 -19.66 -32.57
N ALA A 405 -3.26 -20.47 -33.43
CA ALA A 405 -2.71 -20.84 -34.73
C ALA A 405 -2.50 -19.63 -35.66
N GLN A 406 -3.26 -18.56 -35.45
CA GLN A 406 -3.18 -17.33 -36.25
C GLN A 406 -2.17 -16.32 -35.68
N GLN A 407 -1.62 -16.58 -34.49
CA GLN A 407 -0.66 -15.66 -33.88
C GLN A 407 0.73 -15.87 -34.47
N PRO A 408 1.59 -14.82 -34.50
CA PRO A 408 2.98 -14.98 -34.93
C PRO A 408 3.69 -16.01 -34.06
N ASP A 409 4.58 -16.78 -34.68
CA ASP A 409 5.38 -17.77 -33.97
C ASP A 409 6.34 -17.06 -33.01
N SER A 410 6.17 -17.30 -31.69
CA SER A 410 6.99 -16.71 -30.66
C SER A 410 8.39 -17.34 -30.57
N SER A 411 8.58 -18.49 -31.20
CA SER A 411 9.89 -19.20 -31.19
C SER A 411 10.95 -18.53 -32.04
N GLY A 412 10.59 -17.59 -32.90
CA GLY A 412 11.52 -16.81 -33.71
C GLY A 412 11.88 -15.44 -33.15
N ALA A 413 11.27 -15.03 -32.03
CA ALA A 413 11.55 -13.76 -31.37
C ALA A 413 12.66 -13.97 -30.34
N SER A 414 13.88 -13.82 -30.77
CA SER A 414 15.07 -13.89 -29.90
C SER A 414 15.28 -12.54 -29.19
#